data_24bcad48f47011846b62bb69405c5bf8
#
_entry.id   24bcad48f47011846b62bb69405c5bf8
#
_cell.length_a   1.000
_cell.length_b   1.000
_cell.length_c   1.000
_cell.angle_alpha   90.00
_cell.angle_beta   90.00
_cell.angle_gamma   90.00
#
_symmetry.space_group_name_H-M   'P 1'
#
loop_
_entity.id
_entity.type
_entity.pdbx_description
1 polymer ?
#
loop_
_entity_poly.entity_id
_entity_poly.type
_entity_poly.pdbx_seq_one_letter_code
_entity_poly.pdbx_strand_id
1 'polypeptide(L)'
;MIPRLFAVERYERRDSSAGEYAPEPMAPLADGGARLVGALHLPADDVVLALVEGPDATTVSAAATAAGWRVDRISPATWLTNDLPGGQP
;
A
#
# COMPACT_ATOMS: atom_id res chain seq x y z
N MET A 1 1.26 -15.12 -16.08
CA MET A 1 2.15 -14.05 -15.63
C MET A 1 2.11 -13.96 -14.12
N ILE A 2 3.27 -13.86 -13.52
CA ILE A 2 3.35 -13.77 -12.07
C ILE A 2 3.30 -12.30 -11.69
N PRO A 3 2.35 -11.89 -10.85
CA PRO A 3 2.30 -10.51 -10.44
C PRO A 3 3.50 -10.15 -9.58
N ARG A 4 3.91 -8.91 -9.68
CA ARG A 4 4.98 -8.38 -8.86
C ARG A 4 4.39 -7.66 -7.66
N LEU A 5 5.18 -7.58 -6.63
CA LEU A 5 4.78 -6.90 -5.40
C LEU A 5 5.40 -5.52 -5.36
N PHE A 6 4.60 -4.55 -4.95
CA PHE A 6 5.08 -3.18 -4.80
C PHE A 6 4.67 -2.64 -3.43
N ALA A 7 5.58 -1.88 -2.84
CA ALA A 7 5.31 -1.16 -1.61
C ALA A 7 4.93 0.27 -1.98
N VAL A 8 3.73 0.66 -1.61
CA VAL A 8 3.21 2.00 -1.88
C VAL A 8 3.18 2.74 -0.56
N GLU A 9 3.91 3.84 -0.48
CA GLU A 9 4.09 4.57 0.77
C GLU A 9 3.37 5.90 0.69
N ARG A 10 2.71 6.23 1.80
CA ARG A 10 2.10 7.53 2.00
C ARG A 10 2.64 8.09 3.30
N TYR A 11 3.37 9.19 3.21
CA TYR A 11 3.93 9.80 4.40
C TYR A 11 2.89 10.68 5.04
N GLU A 12 2.64 10.43 6.33
CA GLU A 12 1.66 11.17 7.07
C GLU A 12 2.33 12.29 7.84
N ARG A 13 1.72 13.46 7.83
CA ARG A 13 2.19 14.55 8.66
C ARG A 13 1.29 14.66 9.86
N ARG A 14 1.87 14.43 11.00
CA ARG A 14 1.13 14.53 12.22
C ARG A 14 1.13 15.97 12.65
N ASP A 15 -0.06 16.50 12.90
CA ASP A 15 -0.17 17.81 13.51
C ASP A 15 0.07 17.62 14.99
N SER A 16 1.06 18.31 15.53
CA SER A 16 1.44 18.12 16.91
C SER A 16 0.33 18.46 17.88
N SER A 17 -0.65 19.24 17.46
CA SER A 17 -1.76 19.59 18.33
C SER A 17 -2.81 18.50 18.41
N ALA A 18 -2.76 17.51 17.56
CA ALA A 18 -3.75 16.45 17.58
C ALA A 18 -3.48 15.50 18.73
N GLY A 19 -4.46 15.21 19.52
CA GLY A 19 -4.32 14.26 20.60
C GLY A 19 -4.21 12.85 20.12
N GLU A 20 -5.10 12.47 19.21
CA GLU A 20 -5.07 11.15 18.61
C GLU A 20 -5.07 11.29 17.13
N TYR A 21 -4.27 10.47 16.50
CA TYR A 21 -4.17 10.50 15.06
C TYR A 21 -4.42 9.13 14.50
N ALA A 22 -5.36 9.04 13.58
CA ALA A 22 -5.63 7.82 12.86
C ALA A 22 -5.61 8.16 11.37
N PRO A 23 -4.71 7.56 10.60
CA PRO A 23 -4.68 7.85 9.18
C PRO A 23 -5.92 7.32 8.49
N GLU A 24 -6.28 7.96 7.40
CA GLU A 24 -7.40 7.47 6.62
C GLU A 24 -7.11 6.10 6.07
N PRO A 25 -8.10 5.20 6.07
CA PRO A 25 -7.93 3.92 5.41
C PRO A 25 -7.71 4.13 3.92
N MET A 26 -7.03 3.19 3.31
CA MET A 26 -6.85 3.23 1.87
C MET A 26 -8.07 2.65 1.19
N ALA A 27 -8.61 3.38 0.22
CA ALA A 27 -9.76 2.89 -0.52
C ALA A 27 -9.39 1.65 -1.30
N PRO A 28 -10.34 0.73 -1.52
CA PRO A 28 -10.06 -0.44 -2.35
C PRO A 28 -9.64 -0.03 -3.74
N LEU A 29 -8.71 -0.79 -4.31
CA LEU A 29 -8.32 -0.53 -5.69
C LEU A 29 -9.41 -1.03 -6.62
N ALA A 30 -9.68 -0.22 -7.64
CA ALA A 30 -10.57 -0.66 -8.69
C ALA A 30 -9.88 -1.77 -9.47
N ASP A 31 -10.69 -2.53 -10.20
CA ASP A 31 -10.18 -3.65 -10.95
C ASP A 31 -9.42 -3.15 -12.17
N GLY A 32 -8.19 -2.80 -11.98
CA GLY A 32 -7.36 -2.25 -13.04
C GLY A 32 -6.04 -2.96 -13.19
N GLY A 33 -5.99 -4.23 -12.84
CA GLY A 33 -4.76 -4.98 -12.95
C GLY A 33 -3.89 -4.96 -11.71
N ALA A 34 -4.32 -4.29 -10.67
CA ALA A 34 -3.59 -4.23 -9.41
C ALA A 34 -4.49 -4.68 -8.28
N ARG A 35 -3.90 -5.32 -7.28
CA ARG A 35 -4.65 -5.85 -6.15
C ARG A 35 -4.00 -5.44 -4.85
N LEU A 36 -4.76 -4.87 -3.95
CA LEU A 36 -4.26 -4.53 -2.62
C LEU A 36 -4.17 -5.80 -1.78
N VAL A 37 -2.97 -6.12 -1.33
CA VAL A 37 -2.74 -7.26 -0.46
C VAL A 37 -3.04 -6.90 0.99
N GLY A 38 -2.60 -5.74 1.41
CA GLY A 38 -2.82 -5.27 2.76
C GLY A 38 -2.16 -3.93 2.97
N ALA A 39 -2.53 -3.27 4.05
CA ALA A 39 -1.95 -1.98 4.38
C ALA A 39 -1.76 -1.91 5.88
N LEU A 40 -0.75 -1.15 6.30
CA LEU A 40 -0.49 -0.97 7.71
C LEU A 40 0.03 0.44 7.95
N HIS A 41 -0.06 0.85 9.18
CA HIS A 41 0.40 2.16 9.61
C HIS A 41 1.59 1.97 10.54
N LEU A 42 2.66 2.69 10.28
CA LEU A 42 3.85 2.68 11.11
C LEU A 42 3.92 4.04 11.83
N PRO A 43 3.33 4.12 13.02
CA PRO A 43 3.23 5.45 13.65
C PRO A 43 4.58 6.06 14.03
N ALA A 44 5.58 5.23 14.33
CA ALA A 44 6.88 5.77 14.67
C ALA A 44 7.53 6.50 13.50
N ASP A 45 7.19 6.10 12.28
CA ASP A 45 7.77 6.68 11.08
C ASP A 45 6.80 7.57 10.33
N ASP A 46 5.59 7.71 10.84
CA ASP A 46 4.53 8.49 10.19
C ASP A 46 4.34 8.06 8.74
N VAL A 47 4.23 6.76 8.53
CA VAL A 47 4.06 6.24 7.19
C VAL A 47 2.93 5.21 7.16
N VAL A 48 2.15 5.26 6.09
CA VAL A 48 1.20 4.21 5.77
C VAL A 48 1.78 3.43 4.60
N LEU A 49 1.87 2.13 4.77
CA LEU A 49 2.48 1.25 3.78
C LEU A 49 1.42 0.31 3.25
N ALA A 50 1.22 0.31 1.94
CA ALA A 50 0.33 -0.63 1.29
C ALA A 50 1.15 -1.57 0.43
N LEU A 51 0.79 -2.84 0.47
CA LEU A 51 1.40 -3.84 -0.40
C LEU A 51 0.42 -4.15 -1.52
N VAL A 52 0.86 -3.97 -2.74
CA VAL A 52 0.01 -4.08 -3.92
C VAL A 52 0.68 -4.98 -4.94
N GLU A 53 -0.09 -5.90 -5.49
CA GLU A 53 0.37 -6.74 -6.57
C GLU A 53 -0.10 -6.18 -7.91
N GLY A 54 0.79 -6.22 -8.88
CA GLY A 54 0.46 -5.78 -10.24
C GLY A 54 1.58 -6.13 -11.18
N PRO A 55 1.36 -5.92 -12.49
CA PRO A 55 2.37 -6.30 -13.48
C PRO A 55 3.57 -5.36 -13.49
N ASP A 56 3.36 -4.10 -13.17
CA ASP A 56 4.45 -3.12 -13.16
C ASP A 56 4.05 -1.92 -12.33
N ALA A 57 5.03 -1.06 -12.06
CA ALA A 57 4.80 0.12 -11.22
C ALA A 57 3.82 1.10 -11.86
N THR A 58 3.82 1.21 -13.18
CA THR A 58 2.91 2.12 -13.87
C THR A 58 1.46 1.72 -13.65
N THR A 59 1.17 0.43 -13.76
CA THR A 59 -0.17 -0.08 -13.52
C THR A 59 -0.60 0.15 -12.07
N VAL A 60 0.30 -0.11 -11.13
CA VAL A 60 0.00 0.09 -9.72
C VAL A 60 -0.23 1.57 -9.43
N SER A 61 0.58 2.44 -10.00
CA SER A 61 0.43 3.88 -9.81
C SER A 61 -0.91 4.37 -10.37
N ALA A 62 -1.28 3.89 -11.56
CA ALA A 62 -2.53 4.29 -12.16
C ALA A 62 -3.72 3.83 -11.34
N ALA A 63 -3.66 2.60 -10.83
CA ALA A 63 -4.75 2.08 -10.01
C ALA A 63 -4.88 2.86 -8.69
N ALA A 64 -3.76 3.20 -8.08
CA ALA A 64 -3.78 3.98 -6.85
C ALA A 64 -4.35 5.37 -7.08
N THR A 65 -3.96 6.01 -8.16
CA THR A 65 -4.48 7.33 -8.51
C THR A 65 -5.99 7.26 -8.76
N ALA A 66 -6.43 6.24 -9.47
CA ALA A 66 -7.85 6.08 -9.75
C ALA A 66 -8.66 5.83 -8.48
N ALA A 67 -8.06 5.23 -7.48
CA ALA A 67 -8.71 5.00 -6.19
C ALA A 67 -8.66 6.22 -5.27
N GLY A 68 -7.99 7.28 -5.71
CA GLY A 68 -7.88 8.49 -4.90
C GLY A 68 -6.78 8.43 -3.84
N TRP A 69 -5.84 7.52 -3.98
CA TRP A 69 -4.76 7.42 -3.02
C TRP A 69 -3.75 8.55 -3.24
N ARG A 70 -3.26 9.10 -2.15
CA ARG A 70 -2.07 9.95 -2.22
C ARG A 70 -0.86 9.03 -2.10
N VAL A 71 0.02 9.06 -3.09
CA VAL A 71 1.17 8.19 -3.13
C VAL A 71 2.42 9.03 -3.11
N ASP A 72 3.27 8.80 -2.14
CA ASP A 72 4.53 9.52 -2.03
C ASP A 72 5.67 8.72 -2.61
N ARG A 73 5.56 7.39 -2.60
CA ARG A 73 6.61 6.55 -3.15
C ARG A 73 6.06 5.17 -3.50
N ILE A 74 6.54 4.62 -4.61
CA ILE A 74 6.28 3.25 -4.98
C ILE A 74 7.62 2.57 -5.21
N SER A 75 7.82 1.41 -4.60
CA SER A 75 9.08 0.66 -4.74
C SER A 75 8.77 -0.80 -4.96
N PRO A 76 9.58 -1.49 -5.76
CA PRO A 76 9.45 -2.94 -5.85
C PRO A 76 9.71 -3.58 -4.49
N ALA A 77 9.03 -4.67 -4.24
CA ALA A 77 9.16 -5.39 -2.98
C ALA A 77 9.16 -6.88 -3.25
N THR A 78 9.72 -7.63 -2.32
CA THR A 78 9.71 -9.08 -2.39
C THR A 78 9.34 -9.64 -1.04
N TRP A 79 8.64 -10.75 -1.05
CA TRP A 79 8.33 -11.44 0.18
C TRP A 79 9.58 -12.14 0.68
N LEU A 80 9.90 -11.96 1.95
CA LEU A 80 10.95 -12.72 2.59
C LEU A 80 10.40 -13.98 3.23
N THR A 81 9.14 -13.90 3.68
CA THR A 81 8.40 -15.08 4.07
C THR A 81 7.02 -14.94 3.47
N ASN A 82 6.38 -16.05 3.26
CA ASN A 82 5.07 -16.05 2.64
C ASN A 82 4.09 -16.85 3.49
N ASP A 83 4.18 -16.66 4.79
CA ASP A 83 3.44 -17.46 5.75
C ASP A 83 2.17 -16.74 6.15
N LEU A 84 1.35 -16.41 5.17
CA LEU A 84 0.13 -15.67 5.41
C LEU A 84 -0.97 -16.60 5.86
N PRO A 85 -1.81 -16.18 6.82
CA PRO A 85 -2.90 -17.02 7.28
C PRO A 85 -3.84 -17.36 6.14
N GLY A 86 -4.16 -18.62 6.04
CA GLY A 86 -5.10 -19.10 5.04
C GLY A 86 -4.57 -19.09 3.64
N GLY A 87 -3.38 -18.61 3.43
CA GLY A 87 -2.82 -18.50 2.09
C GLY A 87 -1.86 -19.57 1.74
N GLN A 88 -1.71 -20.52 2.55
CA GLN A 88 -0.65 -21.40 2.35
C GLN A 88 -0.91 -22.57 1.59
N PRO A 89 -0.23 -22.86 0.59
CA PRO A 89 -0.25 -24.18 0.01
C PRO A 89 0.47 -25.16 0.91
#